data_cf04f241e3f5aab3706d6343aa97315d
#
_entry.id   cf04f241e3f5aab3706d6343aa97315d
#
_cell.length_a   1.000
_cell.length_b   1.000
_cell.length_c   1.000
_cell.angle_alpha   90.00
_cell.angle_beta   90.00
_cell.angle_gamma   90.00
#
_symmetry.space_group_name_H-M   'P 1'
#
loop_
_entity.id
_entity.type
_entity.pdbx_description
1 polymer ?
#
loop_
_entity_poly.entity_id
_entity_poly.type
_entity_poly.pdbx_seq_one_letter_code
_entity_poly.pdbx_strand_id
1 'polypeptide(L)'
;MAWLKFAIGVLLFGLATATPTSNQQRERVDSFRMIGAFPKVVAIYTSTNDSSFKCLSAKRTSYDAEAKTASYVWRLRGHGGTERRNVTFTITPGDVPDQTKYFVDDENTRVYTGYHHYTDYQNCMVMTIKYRDHDHCLLWVKRSVAHAVPQNCLDNYEAKCDVRVPTFDNDLCHDDE
;
A
#
# COMPACT_ATOMS: atom_id res chain seq x y z
N MET A 1 77.18 27.36 -27.54
CA MET A 1 76.76 26.36 -26.60
C MET A 1 75.41 26.78 -26.06
N ALA A 2 74.34 26.20 -26.60
CA ALA A 2 72.98 26.52 -26.26
C ALA A 2 72.39 25.41 -25.34
N TRP A 3 71.99 25.79 -24.15
CA TRP A 3 71.35 24.89 -23.20
C TRP A 3 69.83 24.96 -23.40
N LEU A 4 69.29 23.87 -23.90
CA LEU A 4 67.84 23.68 -24.09
C LEU A 4 67.23 23.20 -22.76
N LYS A 5 66.43 24.01 -22.11
CA LYS A 5 65.64 23.61 -20.93
C LYS A 5 64.31 23.03 -21.37
N PHE A 6 64.13 21.73 -21.25
CA PHE A 6 62.83 21.06 -21.40
C PHE A 6 62.02 21.29 -20.13
N ALA A 7 60.88 22.01 -20.25
CA ALA A 7 59.86 22.11 -19.23
C ALA A 7 58.87 20.98 -19.46
N ILE A 8 58.82 20.01 -18.50
CA ILE A 8 57.85 18.93 -18.52
C ILE A 8 56.60 19.47 -17.83
N GLY A 9 55.56 19.77 -18.61
CA GLY A 9 54.25 20.12 -18.12
C GLY A 9 53.49 18.85 -17.66
N VAL A 10 53.26 18.71 -16.36
CA VAL A 10 52.41 17.65 -15.79
C VAL A 10 50.96 18.08 -15.96
N LEU A 11 50.24 17.48 -16.89
CA LEU A 11 48.80 17.60 -17.03
C LEU A 11 48.11 16.72 -15.95
N LEU A 12 47.63 17.34 -14.89
CA LEU A 12 46.75 16.69 -13.90
C LEU A 12 45.34 16.56 -14.50
N PHE A 13 45.02 15.38 -14.99
CA PHE A 13 43.63 15.03 -15.29
C PHE A 13 42.88 14.85 -13.99
N GLY A 14 42.10 15.84 -13.60
CA GLY A 14 41.11 15.70 -12.51
C GLY A 14 40.00 14.75 -12.94
N LEU A 15 39.99 13.54 -12.37
CA LEU A 15 38.85 12.63 -12.45
C LEU A 15 37.73 13.22 -11.63
N ALA A 16 36.79 13.91 -12.29
CA ALA A 16 35.52 14.27 -11.68
C ALA A 16 34.71 12.98 -11.48
N THR A 17 34.71 12.44 -10.25
CA THR A 17 33.77 11.39 -9.86
C THR A 17 32.40 12.02 -9.75
N ALA A 18 31.60 11.89 -10.80
CA ALA A 18 30.17 12.17 -10.73
C ALA A 18 29.57 11.14 -9.77
N THR A 19 29.25 11.55 -8.55
CA THR A 19 28.37 10.80 -7.64
C THR A 19 27.00 10.71 -8.33
N PRO A 20 26.45 9.50 -8.57
CA PRO A 20 25.08 9.40 -9.06
C PRO A 20 24.17 9.89 -7.94
N THR A 21 23.62 11.08 -8.12
CA THR A 21 22.51 11.55 -7.30
C THR A 21 21.32 10.67 -7.67
N SER A 22 21.08 9.63 -6.88
CA SER A 22 19.87 8.82 -6.99
C SER A 22 18.67 9.65 -6.50
N ASN A 23 18.20 10.57 -7.30
CA ASN A 23 16.84 11.04 -7.25
C ASN A 23 15.96 9.86 -7.73
N GLN A 24 15.83 8.83 -6.90
CA GLN A 24 14.69 7.95 -6.98
C GLN A 24 13.47 8.77 -6.57
N GLN A 25 12.95 9.51 -7.53
CA GLN A 25 11.60 10.04 -7.47
C GLN A 25 10.71 8.82 -7.29
N ARG A 26 10.28 8.56 -6.06
CA ARG A 26 9.41 7.41 -5.73
C ARG A 26 8.21 7.52 -6.66
N GLU A 27 8.12 6.61 -7.62
CA GLU A 27 7.03 6.57 -8.58
C GLU A 27 5.73 6.49 -7.78
N ARG A 28 4.78 7.38 -8.08
CA ARG A 28 3.46 7.37 -7.41
C ARG A 28 2.77 6.05 -7.67
N VAL A 29 2.09 5.54 -6.67
CA VAL A 29 1.28 4.33 -6.81
C VAL A 29 0.21 4.54 -7.87
N ASP A 30 0.11 3.62 -8.81
CA ASP A 30 -1.05 3.51 -9.69
C ASP A 30 -2.11 2.65 -8.99
N SER A 31 -3.13 3.30 -8.43
CA SER A 31 -4.17 2.65 -7.62
C SER A 31 -4.95 1.61 -8.42
N PHE A 32 -5.25 1.84 -9.71
CA PHE A 32 -6.01 0.86 -10.49
C PHE A 32 -5.18 -0.32 -10.98
N ARG A 33 -3.90 -0.14 -11.27
CA ARG A 33 -2.96 -1.24 -11.46
C ARG A 33 -2.84 -2.08 -10.17
N MET A 34 -2.73 -1.42 -9.02
CA MET A 34 -2.70 -2.08 -7.72
C MET A 34 -3.99 -2.87 -7.45
N ILE A 35 -5.16 -2.27 -7.65
CA ILE A 35 -6.46 -2.94 -7.52
C ILE A 35 -6.51 -4.18 -8.44
N GLY A 36 -5.99 -4.08 -9.67
CA GLY A 36 -5.89 -5.19 -10.60
C GLY A 36 -5.05 -6.37 -10.08
N ALA A 37 -3.97 -6.08 -9.32
CA ALA A 37 -3.03 -7.06 -8.82
C ALA A 37 -3.51 -7.83 -7.57
N PHE A 38 -4.48 -7.27 -6.80
CA PHE A 38 -4.89 -7.79 -5.50
C PHE A 38 -6.36 -8.20 -5.43
N PRO A 39 -6.77 -9.34 -6.01
CA PRO A 39 -8.17 -9.79 -5.98
C PRO A 39 -8.65 -10.25 -4.60
N LYS A 40 -7.75 -10.72 -3.73
CA LYS A 40 -8.05 -11.17 -2.36
C LYS A 40 -6.86 -10.84 -1.46
N VAL A 41 -7.13 -10.20 -0.33
CA VAL A 41 -6.10 -9.76 0.63
C VAL A 41 -6.57 -9.93 2.07
N VAL A 42 -5.61 -9.96 3.00
CA VAL A 42 -5.84 -9.94 4.45
C VAL A 42 -5.09 -8.76 5.06
N ALA A 43 -5.69 -8.12 6.06
CA ALA A 43 -5.05 -7.06 6.80
C ALA A 43 -4.09 -7.64 7.83
N ILE A 44 -2.85 -7.15 7.86
CA ILE A 44 -1.83 -7.56 8.83
C ILE A 44 -1.76 -6.59 9.99
N TYR A 45 -1.77 -5.29 9.68
CA TYR A 45 -1.75 -4.21 10.67
C TYR A 45 -2.75 -3.12 10.33
N THR A 46 -3.22 -2.45 11.38
CA THR A 46 -3.96 -1.20 11.30
C THR A 46 -3.35 -0.17 12.25
N SER A 47 -3.59 1.12 11.99
CA SER A 47 -3.19 2.22 12.88
C SER A 47 -4.19 2.48 14.02
N THR A 48 -5.31 1.79 14.06
CA THR A 48 -6.39 1.99 15.05
C THR A 48 -6.62 0.74 15.88
N ASN A 49 -6.96 0.92 17.17
CA ASN A 49 -7.31 -0.19 18.05
C ASN A 49 -8.79 -0.56 17.90
N ASP A 50 -9.21 -0.88 16.67
CA ASP A 50 -10.56 -1.36 16.37
C ASP A 50 -10.56 -2.90 16.36
N SER A 51 -11.13 -3.51 17.42
CA SER A 51 -11.20 -4.97 17.57
C SER A 51 -12.01 -5.65 16.46
N SER A 52 -12.90 -4.92 15.77
CA SER A 52 -13.64 -5.46 14.62
C SER A 52 -12.76 -5.83 13.43
N PHE A 53 -11.53 -5.30 13.38
CA PHE A 53 -10.56 -5.62 12.31
C PHE A 53 -9.78 -6.90 12.56
N LYS A 54 -10.00 -7.60 13.67
CA LYS A 54 -9.36 -8.91 13.87
C LYS A 54 -9.79 -9.89 12.78
N CYS A 55 -8.79 -10.47 12.08
CA CYS A 55 -8.96 -11.33 10.90
C CYS A 55 -9.68 -10.64 9.73
N LEU A 56 -9.53 -9.32 9.58
CA LEU A 56 -10.11 -8.58 8.47
C LEU A 56 -9.54 -9.08 7.14
N SER A 57 -10.41 -9.43 6.21
CA SER A 57 -10.05 -9.77 4.84
C SER A 57 -10.88 -8.96 3.84
N ALA A 58 -10.36 -8.81 2.63
CA ALA A 58 -11.05 -8.14 1.54
C ALA A 58 -11.01 -8.99 0.28
N LYS A 59 -12.15 -9.06 -0.41
CA LYS A 59 -12.29 -9.75 -1.71
C LYS A 59 -12.83 -8.77 -2.74
N ARG A 60 -12.15 -8.66 -3.88
CA ARG A 60 -12.66 -7.93 -5.04
C ARG A 60 -13.81 -8.71 -5.67
N THR A 61 -14.96 -8.08 -5.83
CA THR A 61 -16.18 -8.68 -6.39
C THR A 61 -16.44 -8.21 -7.80
N SER A 62 -15.94 -7.02 -8.18
CA SER A 62 -15.96 -6.53 -9.57
C SER A 62 -14.69 -5.75 -9.90
N TYR A 63 -14.35 -5.72 -11.18
CA TYR A 63 -13.22 -4.94 -11.69
C TYR A 63 -13.37 -4.69 -13.19
N ASP A 64 -13.41 -3.45 -13.56
CA ASP A 64 -13.36 -3.01 -14.96
C ASP A 64 -12.16 -2.09 -15.13
N ALA A 65 -11.17 -2.55 -15.88
CA ALA A 65 -9.92 -1.83 -16.11
C ALA A 65 -10.10 -0.63 -17.07
N GLU A 66 -11.05 -0.71 -18.01
CA GLU A 66 -11.32 0.33 -18.99
C GLU A 66 -12.14 1.46 -18.36
N ALA A 67 -13.26 1.10 -17.72
CA ALA A 67 -14.11 2.05 -17.00
C ALA A 67 -13.47 2.54 -15.69
N LYS A 68 -12.38 1.91 -15.24
CA LYS A 68 -11.71 2.15 -13.95
C LYS A 68 -12.70 2.14 -12.80
N THR A 69 -13.44 1.04 -12.68
CA THR A 69 -14.35 0.79 -11.56
C THR A 69 -14.01 -0.54 -10.90
N ALA A 70 -14.20 -0.61 -9.59
CA ALA A 70 -14.00 -1.84 -8.83
C ALA A 70 -14.92 -1.88 -7.61
N SER A 71 -15.19 -3.09 -7.13
CA SER A 71 -15.84 -3.29 -5.85
C SER A 71 -15.06 -4.28 -5.00
N TYR A 72 -14.94 -3.98 -3.72
CA TYR A 72 -14.40 -4.87 -2.71
C TYR A 72 -15.42 -5.09 -1.61
N VAL A 73 -15.42 -6.31 -1.08
CA VAL A 73 -16.15 -6.64 0.14
C VAL A 73 -15.15 -6.91 1.25
N TRP A 74 -15.17 -6.10 2.29
CA TRP A 74 -14.50 -6.37 3.55
C TRP A 74 -15.31 -7.36 4.36
N ARG A 75 -14.65 -8.34 4.95
CA ARG A 75 -15.25 -9.33 5.84
C ARG A 75 -14.76 -9.09 7.25
N LEU A 76 -15.62 -8.51 8.09
CA LEU A 76 -15.43 -8.37 9.53
C LEU A 76 -15.91 -9.66 10.18
N ARG A 77 -15.02 -10.35 10.91
CA ARG A 77 -15.28 -11.73 11.38
C ARG A 77 -16.07 -11.83 12.66
N GLY A 78 -16.25 -10.73 13.39
CA GLY A 78 -16.98 -10.70 14.66
C GLY A 78 -16.21 -11.28 15.84
N HIS A 79 -14.87 -11.24 15.80
CA HIS A 79 -14.04 -11.65 16.92
C HIS A 79 -14.15 -10.69 18.11
N GLY A 80 -13.93 -11.23 19.33
CA GLY A 80 -13.91 -10.39 20.53
C GLY A 80 -15.24 -9.74 20.88
N GLY A 81 -16.38 -10.34 20.49
CA GLY A 81 -17.70 -9.79 20.73
C GLY A 81 -18.14 -8.67 19.78
N THR A 82 -17.37 -8.44 18.71
CA THR A 82 -17.75 -7.50 17.66
C THR A 82 -18.75 -8.13 16.68
N GLU A 83 -19.45 -7.29 15.91
CA GLU A 83 -20.41 -7.76 14.92
C GLU A 83 -19.71 -8.40 13.70
N ARG A 84 -20.18 -9.61 13.30
CA ARG A 84 -19.81 -10.20 12.02
C ARG A 84 -20.55 -9.48 10.89
N ARG A 85 -19.80 -8.87 9.97
CA ARG A 85 -20.37 -8.03 8.93
C ARG A 85 -19.56 -8.06 7.64
N ASN A 86 -20.25 -7.96 6.50
CA ASN A 86 -19.65 -7.65 5.21
C ASN A 86 -19.90 -6.19 4.88
N VAL A 87 -18.85 -5.49 4.41
CA VAL A 87 -18.90 -4.08 4.05
C VAL A 87 -18.44 -3.93 2.61
N THR A 88 -19.28 -3.38 1.75
CA THR A 88 -18.97 -3.19 0.34
C THR A 88 -18.39 -1.80 0.09
N PHE A 89 -17.29 -1.75 -0.64
CA PHE A 89 -16.65 -0.54 -1.13
C PHE A 89 -16.79 -0.49 -2.65
N THR A 90 -17.46 0.50 -3.18
CA THR A 90 -17.50 0.78 -4.62
C THR A 90 -16.51 1.88 -4.94
N ILE A 91 -15.56 1.60 -5.83
CA ILE A 91 -14.33 2.37 -6.02
C ILE A 91 -14.25 2.92 -7.43
N THR A 92 -13.87 4.18 -7.54
CA THR A 92 -13.58 4.91 -8.78
C THR A 92 -12.23 5.64 -8.66
N PRO A 93 -11.63 6.14 -9.75
CA PRO A 93 -10.40 6.92 -9.68
C PRO A 93 -10.54 8.16 -8.80
N GLY A 94 -9.47 8.50 -8.08
CA GLY A 94 -9.30 9.79 -7.43
C GLY A 94 -8.81 10.87 -8.39
N ASP A 95 -8.41 12.00 -7.82
CA ASP A 95 -7.94 13.15 -8.61
C ASP A 95 -6.48 12.98 -9.10
N VAL A 96 -5.73 12.08 -8.47
CA VAL A 96 -4.35 11.71 -8.80
C VAL A 96 -4.18 10.18 -8.76
N PRO A 97 -3.13 9.61 -9.41
CA PRO A 97 -2.98 8.16 -9.58
C PRO A 97 -2.95 7.35 -8.28
N ASP A 98 -2.43 7.92 -7.20
CA ASP A 98 -2.31 7.29 -5.87
C ASP A 98 -3.54 7.51 -4.98
N GLN A 99 -4.64 7.97 -5.55
CA GLN A 99 -5.92 8.16 -4.85
C GLN A 99 -7.05 7.39 -5.52
N THR A 100 -8.04 7.03 -4.71
CA THR A 100 -9.33 6.52 -5.15
C THR A 100 -10.46 7.28 -4.47
N LYS A 101 -11.60 7.37 -5.13
CA LYS A 101 -12.88 7.75 -4.51
C LYS A 101 -13.70 6.51 -4.28
N TYR A 102 -14.43 6.43 -3.18
CA TYR A 102 -15.25 5.27 -2.87
C TYR A 102 -16.49 5.63 -2.05
N PHE A 103 -17.49 4.77 -2.19
CA PHE A 103 -18.67 4.71 -1.32
C PHE A 103 -18.59 3.46 -0.46
N VAL A 104 -19.21 3.52 0.72
CA VAL A 104 -19.28 2.38 1.65
C VAL A 104 -20.74 1.88 1.68
N ASP A 105 -20.92 0.58 1.44
CA ASP A 105 -22.23 -0.06 1.30
C ASP A 105 -23.14 0.73 0.34
N ASP A 106 -24.42 0.92 0.71
CA ASP A 106 -25.40 1.68 -0.09
C ASP A 106 -25.41 3.18 0.25
N GLU A 107 -24.42 3.68 0.99
CA GLU A 107 -24.28 5.11 1.31
C GLU A 107 -23.76 5.89 0.10
N ASN A 108 -24.53 5.93 -0.99
CA ASN A 108 -24.15 6.64 -2.21
C ASN A 108 -24.20 8.18 -2.10
N THR A 109 -24.56 8.71 -0.94
CA THR A 109 -24.60 10.15 -0.65
C THR A 109 -23.27 10.69 -0.15
N ARG A 110 -22.36 9.84 0.33
CA ARG A 110 -21.08 10.25 0.91
C ARG A 110 -19.91 9.58 0.19
N VAL A 111 -19.11 10.42 -0.49
CA VAL A 111 -17.90 10.00 -1.19
C VAL A 111 -16.69 10.22 -0.28
N TYR A 112 -15.88 9.21 -0.14
CA TYR A 112 -14.61 9.25 0.60
C TYR A 112 -13.44 9.18 -0.36
N THR A 113 -12.25 9.62 0.10
CA THR A 113 -10.98 9.48 -0.62
C THR A 113 -10.09 8.45 0.08
N GLY A 114 -9.59 7.49 -0.68
CA GLY A 114 -8.56 6.55 -0.26
C GLY A 114 -7.18 6.99 -0.77
N TYR A 115 -6.16 6.87 0.08
CA TYR A 115 -4.78 7.24 -0.22
C TYR A 115 -3.91 5.98 -0.24
N HIS A 116 -3.24 5.73 -1.36
CA HIS A 116 -2.40 4.56 -1.57
C HIS A 116 -0.93 4.96 -1.46
N HIS A 117 -0.29 4.58 -0.34
CA HIS A 117 1.05 5.05 0.02
C HIS A 117 2.16 4.21 -0.60
N TYR A 118 1.93 2.89 -0.72
CA TYR A 118 2.92 1.96 -1.21
C TYR A 118 2.28 0.69 -1.77
N THR A 119 2.90 0.09 -2.75
CA THR A 119 2.68 -1.29 -3.19
C THR A 119 3.89 -1.80 -3.96
N ASP A 120 4.19 -3.09 -3.84
CA ASP A 120 5.11 -3.80 -4.72
C ASP A 120 4.38 -4.45 -5.91
N TYR A 121 3.05 -4.26 -6.01
CA TYR A 121 2.14 -4.87 -6.99
C TYR A 121 2.14 -6.41 -7.00
N GLN A 122 2.79 -7.06 -6.04
CA GLN A 122 2.95 -8.51 -5.97
C GLN A 122 2.45 -9.10 -4.66
N ASN A 123 2.87 -8.52 -3.52
CA ASN A 123 2.66 -9.11 -2.21
C ASN A 123 1.80 -8.25 -1.30
N CYS A 124 1.99 -6.92 -1.33
CA CYS A 124 1.37 -6.02 -0.35
C CYS A 124 1.01 -4.63 -0.89
N MET A 125 0.17 -3.96 -0.12
CA MET A 125 -0.16 -2.55 -0.28
C MET A 125 -0.36 -1.88 1.08
N VAL A 126 0.03 -0.60 1.17
CA VAL A 126 -0.19 0.28 2.34
C VAL A 126 -1.11 1.41 1.90
N MET A 127 -2.21 1.59 2.62
CA MET A 127 -3.20 2.59 2.28
C MET A 127 -3.87 3.20 3.52
N THR A 128 -4.36 4.42 3.38
CA THR A 128 -5.24 5.06 4.36
C THR A 128 -6.64 5.22 3.77
N ILE A 129 -7.63 4.77 4.50
CA ILE A 129 -9.05 4.97 4.16
C ILE A 129 -9.83 5.42 5.39
N LYS A 130 -10.94 6.10 5.14
CA LYS A 130 -11.92 6.44 6.17
C LYS A 130 -13.02 5.37 6.25
N TYR A 131 -13.26 4.86 7.45
CA TYR A 131 -14.35 3.95 7.75
C TYR A 131 -14.90 4.24 9.15
N ARG A 132 -16.22 4.31 9.31
CA ARG A 132 -16.89 4.70 10.56
C ARG A 132 -16.32 6.01 11.15
N ASP A 133 -16.14 7.02 10.29
CA ASP A 133 -15.60 8.36 10.62
C ASP A 133 -14.16 8.41 11.13
N HIS A 134 -13.44 7.29 11.13
CA HIS A 134 -12.02 7.21 11.50
C HIS A 134 -11.15 6.91 10.28
N ASP A 135 -9.97 7.50 10.26
CA ASP A 135 -8.93 7.18 9.29
C ASP A 135 -8.15 5.94 9.76
N HIS A 136 -8.07 4.93 8.89
CA HIS A 136 -7.35 3.69 9.14
C HIS A 136 -6.20 3.55 8.16
N CYS A 137 -4.97 3.55 8.66
CA CYS A 137 -3.79 3.18 7.89
C CYS A 137 -3.64 1.66 7.99
N LEU A 138 -3.62 0.97 6.84
CA LEU A 138 -3.70 -0.48 6.76
C LEU A 138 -2.56 -1.06 5.93
N LEU A 139 -1.98 -2.16 6.42
CA LEU A 139 -1.13 -3.06 5.64
C LEU A 139 -1.95 -4.26 5.19
N TRP A 140 -2.17 -4.36 3.91
CA TRP A 140 -2.81 -5.49 3.26
C TRP A 140 -1.78 -6.35 2.55
N VAL A 141 -1.93 -7.66 2.63
CA VAL A 141 -1.08 -8.60 1.90
C VAL A 141 -1.91 -9.70 1.22
N LYS A 142 -1.35 -10.35 0.21
CA LYS A 142 -1.91 -11.61 -0.27
C LYS A 142 -1.85 -12.67 0.84
N ARG A 143 -2.86 -13.52 0.94
CA ARG A 143 -2.92 -14.57 1.96
C ARG A 143 -1.67 -15.47 1.96
N SER A 144 -1.12 -15.75 0.78
CA SER A 144 0.06 -16.59 0.62
C SER A 144 1.32 -16.11 1.35
N VAL A 145 1.41 -14.82 1.67
CA VAL A 145 2.57 -14.22 2.36
C VAL A 145 2.22 -13.71 3.77
N ALA A 146 0.99 -13.95 4.24
CA ALA A 146 0.52 -13.43 5.55
C ALA A 146 1.31 -13.99 6.74
N HIS A 147 1.84 -15.22 6.62
CA HIS A 147 2.67 -15.89 7.65
C HIS A 147 4.14 -15.45 7.63
N ALA A 148 4.59 -14.81 6.55
CA ALA A 148 5.96 -14.32 6.37
C ALA A 148 5.93 -13.06 5.50
N VAL A 149 5.43 -11.97 6.09
CA VAL A 149 5.27 -10.69 5.37
C VAL A 149 6.63 -10.17 4.91
N PRO A 150 6.81 -9.83 3.62
CA PRO A 150 8.06 -9.29 3.11
C PRO A 150 8.50 -8.02 3.85
N GLN A 151 9.80 -7.90 4.11
CA GLN A 151 10.35 -6.79 4.90
C GLN A 151 10.06 -5.42 4.29
N ASN A 152 10.14 -5.29 2.96
CA ASN A 152 9.79 -4.06 2.26
C ASN A 152 8.35 -3.60 2.53
N CYS A 153 7.42 -4.53 2.75
CA CYS A 153 6.03 -4.22 3.10
C CYS A 153 5.94 -3.64 4.52
N LEU A 154 6.66 -4.26 5.47
CA LEU A 154 6.73 -3.80 6.86
C LEU A 154 7.37 -2.42 6.97
N ASP A 155 8.52 -2.21 6.32
CA ASP A 155 9.26 -0.95 6.32
C ASP A 155 8.41 0.21 5.75
N ASN A 156 7.68 -0.05 4.67
CA ASN A 156 6.80 0.97 4.07
C ASN A 156 5.56 1.24 4.91
N TYR A 157 5.03 0.26 5.62
CA TYR A 157 3.97 0.48 6.60
C TYR A 157 4.46 1.36 7.75
N GLU A 158 5.59 1.04 8.37
CA GLU A 158 6.18 1.80 9.47
C GLU A 158 6.56 3.24 9.07
N ALA A 159 6.99 3.44 7.82
CA ALA A 159 7.29 4.76 7.29
C ALA A 159 6.06 5.65 7.04
N LYS A 160 4.85 5.10 7.03
CA LYS A 160 3.61 5.81 6.66
C LYS A 160 2.54 5.80 7.73
N CYS A 161 2.55 4.80 8.61
CA CYS A 161 1.54 4.60 9.65
C CYS A 161 2.20 4.65 11.02
N ASP A 162 1.78 5.59 11.88
CA ASP A 162 2.42 5.86 13.18
C ASP A 162 2.20 4.75 14.22
N VAL A 163 1.14 3.95 14.04
CA VAL A 163 0.71 2.93 15.01
C VAL A 163 0.59 1.57 14.34
N ARG A 164 1.02 0.53 15.03
CA ARG A 164 1.03 -0.85 14.56
C ARG A 164 0.19 -1.75 15.48
N VAL A 165 -1.08 -1.93 15.13
CA VAL A 165 -2.00 -2.84 15.82
C VAL A 165 -2.16 -4.12 14.97
N PRO A 166 -1.80 -5.31 15.46
CA PRO A 166 -1.96 -6.56 14.73
C PRO A 166 -3.43 -6.91 14.52
N THR A 167 -3.79 -7.18 13.26
CA THR A 167 -5.14 -7.67 12.88
C THR A 167 -5.14 -9.13 12.48
N PHE A 168 -3.98 -9.67 12.10
CA PHE A 168 -3.83 -11.04 11.63
C PHE A 168 -3.17 -11.93 12.68
N ASP A 169 -3.68 -13.16 12.80
CA ASP A 169 -3.18 -14.20 13.67
C ASP A 169 -3.32 -15.54 12.94
N ASN A 170 -2.22 -16.29 12.80
CA ASN A 170 -2.21 -17.53 12.03
C ASN A 170 -3.13 -18.62 12.63
N ASP A 171 -3.24 -18.65 13.97
CA ASP A 171 -4.01 -19.68 14.66
C ASP A 171 -5.51 -19.36 14.71
N LEU A 172 -5.85 -18.07 14.62
CA LEU A 172 -7.22 -17.58 14.70
C LEU A 172 -7.85 -17.29 13.33
N CYS A 173 -7.05 -16.74 12.39
CA CYS A 173 -7.55 -16.27 11.11
C CYS A 173 -7.52 -17.39 10.07
N HIS A 174 -8.41 -18.37 10.20
CA HIS A 174 -8.60 -19.42 9.21
C HIS A 174 -9.41 -18.88 8.02
N ASP A 175 -9.15 -19.42 6.81
CA ASP A 175 -9.98 -19.18 5.65
C ASP A 175 -11.28 -20.01 5.80
N ASP A 176 -12.33 -19.38 6.28
CA ASP A 176 -13.67 -19.84 5.94
C ASP A 176 -13.94 -19.35 4.52
N GLU A 177 -13.93 -20.25 3.57
CA GLU A 177 -14.32 -20.00 2.18
C GLU A 177 -15.78 -19.54 2.07
#